data_e1c742db48e86be76ce20c2a68ca1b34
#
_entry.id   e1c742db48e86be76ce20c2a68ca1b34
#
_cell.length_a   1.000
_cell.length_b   1.000
_cell.length_c   1.000
_cell.angle_alpha   90.00
_cell.angle_beta   90.00
_cell.angle_gamma   90.00
#
_symmetry.space_group_name_H-M   'P 1'
#
loop_
_entity.id
_entity.type
_entity.pdbx_description
1 polymer ?
#
loop_
_entity_poly.entity_id
_entity_poly.type
_entity_poly.pdbx_seq_one_letter_code
_entity_poly.pdbx_strand_id
1 'polypeptide(L)'
;MKGGQAKTSLSVNLAARIAKARRDVLLIDSDVQANVTTIFQRDHVCNLANLILGRVQKFEFIELDRHFYFLPSGETEIVEATQSLAQSRQRETFLRKLLEPISQGIVIVDTAPSWSDLSRNLLMYVDYVIVPVVTDYLGYSGCDQIMNYISQFQRQSLGQCQAEVLGIAITRYNTRTNLSQTIRKGLQEQWPELMFSNLIEETVSIQEAPAFHQNIFDYRSGRTRGAYMYDALCKEIMKRIAQREKERRSHGQVA
;
A
#
# COMPACT_ATOMS: atom_id res chain seq x y z
N MET A 1 10.73 -13.14 -8.25
CA MET A 1 11.09 -11.78 -7.79
C MET A 1 11.22 -11.84 -6.28
N LYS A 2 12.33 -11.41 -5.68
CA LYS A 2 12.38 -11.14 -4.24
C LYS A 2 11.47 -9.94 -3.98
N GLY A 3 10.20 -10.22 -3.86
CA GLY A 3 9.18 -9.21 -3.70
C GLY A 3 8.95 -8.92 -2.24
N GLY A 4 8.56 -7.73 -1.92
CA GLY A 4 7.86 -7.42 -0.68
C GLY A 4 8.44 -6.29 0.14
N GLN A 5 9.73 -6.18 0.29
CA GLN A 5 10.31 -5.22 1.25
C GLN A 5 9.97 -3.75 0.95
N ALA A 6 9.88 -3.33 -0.31
CA ALA A 6 9.60 -1.94 -0.64
C ALA A 6 8.12 -1.56 -0.41
N LYS A 7 7.17 -2.42 -0.77
CA LYS A 7 5.73 -2.19 -0.57
C LYS A 7 5.39 -2.14 0.91
N THR A 8 5.68 -3.22 1.62
CA THR A 8 5.43 -3.34 3.05
C THR A 8 6.10 -2.24 3.86
N SER A 9 7.37 -1.93 3.57
CA SER A 9 8.06 -0.83 4.21
C SER A 9 7.37 0.52 3.96
N LEU A 10 6.89 0.75 2.73
CA LEU A 10 6.14 1.97 2.39
C LEU A 10 4.81 2.00 3.14
N SER A 11 4.00 0.94 3.08
CA SER A 11 2.68 0.85 3.70
C SER A 11 2.76 1.06 5.23
N VAL A 12 3.67 0.34 5.91
CA VAL A 12 3.88 0.44 7.36
C VAL A 12 4.28 1.86 7.77
N ASN A 13 5.27 2.44 7.09
CA ASN A 13 5.79 3.74 7.49
C ASN A 13 4.86 4.90 7.12
N LEU A 14 4.08 4.80 6.02
CA LEU A 14 3.03 5.77 5.73
C LEU A 14 1.93 5.71 6.79
N ALA A 15 1.43 4.51 7.15
CA ALA A 15 0.43 4.36 8.20
C ALA A 15 0.91 4.93 9.53
N ALA A 16 2.11 4.55 9.97
CA ALA A 16 2.69 5.07 11.22
C ALA A 16 2.81 6.61 11.20
N ARG A 17 3.22 7.20 10.06
CA ARG A 17 3.33 8.66 9.96
C ARG A 17 2.00 9.37 10.02
N ILE A 18 0.96 8.80 9.40
CA ILE A 18 -0.41 9.33 9.43
C ILE A 18 -0.96 9.29 10.85
N ALA A 19 -0.79 8.16 11.55
CA ALA A 19 -1.20 8.02 12.95
C ALA A 19 -0.52 9.05 13.88
N LYS A 20 0.79 9.28 13.67
CA LYS A 20 1.53 10.32 14.42
C LYS A 20 1.07 11.75 14.09
N ALA A 21 0.36 11.95 13.00
CA ALA A 21 -0.34 13.20 12.70
C ALA A 21 -1.76 13.26 13.33
N ARG A 22 -2.11 12.32 14.22
CA ARG A 22 -3.39 12.19 14.92
C ARG A 22 -4.57 11.98 13.97
N ARG A 23 -4.36 11.21 12.91
CA ARG A 23 -5.42 10.78 11.99
C ARG A 23 -5.56 9.27 12.08
N ASP A 24 -6.79 8.82 12.25
CA ASP A 24 -7.06 7.39 12.30
C ASP A 24 -6.70 6.74 10.96
N VAL A 25 -5.89 5.69 11.04
CA VAL A 25 -5.45 4.92 9.89
C VAL A 25 -5.55 3.43 10.19
N LEU A 26 -6.13 2.70 9.26
CA LEU A 26 -6.15 1.25 9.26
C LEU A 26 -5.15 0.74 8.22
N LEU A 27 -4.19 -0.06 8.65
CA LEU A 27 -3.31 -0.82 7.77
C LEU A 27 -3.86 -2.24 7.61
N ILE A 28 -4.13 -2.64 6.37
CA ILE A 28 -4.57 -4.00 6.04
C ILE A 28 -3.40 -4.73 5.37
N ASP A 29 -3.02 -5.88 5.89
CA ASP A 29 -2.11 -6.80 5.22
C ASP A 29 -2.94 -7.74 4.32
N SER A 30 -2.60 -7.83 3.05
CA SER A 30 -3.23 -8.74 2.10
C SER A 30 -2.22 -9.68 1.40
N ASP A 31 -0.96 -9.67 1.86
CA ASP A 31 0.07 -10.55 1.32
C ASP A 31 0.06 -11.90 2.05
N VAL A 32 0.13 -13.00 1.31
CA VAL A 32 0.32 -14.35 1.85
C VAL A 32 1.62 -14.47 2.67
N GLN A 33 2.61 -13.63 2.39
CA GLN A 33 3.85 -13.60 3.15
C GLN A 33 3.69 -12.96 4.54
N ALA A 34 2.56 -12.32 4.82
CA ALA A 34 2.22 -11.71 6.11
C ALA A 34 3.35 -10.85 6.69
N ASN A 35 4.00 -10.05 5.83
CA ASN A 35 5.19 -9.30 6.22
C ASN A 35 4.86 -8.22 7.26
N VAL A 36 3.68 -7.60 7.21
CA VAL A 36 3.24 -6.61 8.21
C VAL A 36 3.01 -7.31 9.54
N THR A 37 2.32 -8.47 9.52
CA THR A 37 2.11 -9.33 10.70
C THR A 37 3.44 -9.70 11.36
N THR A 38 4.42 -10.10 10.56
CA THR A 38 5.79 -10.42 11.02
C THR A 38 6.49 -9.21 11.66
N ILE A 39 6.36 -8.01 11.05
CA ILE A 39 6.99 -6.79 11.59
C ILE A 39 6.43 -6.48 12.98
N PHE A 40 5.12 -6.53 13.16
CA PHE A 40 4.52 -6.16 14.46
C PHE A 40 4.36 -7.32 15.42
N GLN A 41 4.61 -8.56 14.99
CA GLN A 41 4.36 -9.78 15.79
C GLN A 41 2.95 -9.81 16.39
N ARG A 42 1.97 -9.42 15.59
CA ARG A 42 0.56 -9.36 15.95
C ARG A 42 -0.27 -10.16 14.97
N ASP A 43 -0.96 -11.16 15.48
CA ASP A 43 -1.99 -11.91 14.75
C ASP A 43 -3.29 -11.90 15.56
N HIS A 44 -4.40 -12.09 14.88
CA HIS A 44 -5.71 -12.07 15.50
C HIS A 44 -6.70 -12.96 14.74
N VAL A 45 -7.67 -13.52 15.45
CA VAL A 45 -8.75 -14.32 14.84
C VAL A 45 -9.53 -13.50 13.81
N CYS A 46 -9.77 -12.20 14.06
CA CYS A 46 -10.27 -11.29 13.06
C CYS A 46 -9.12 -10.86 12.16
N ASN A 47 -9.00 -11.49 11.00
CA ASN A 47 -8.06 -11.18 9.95
C ASN A 47 -8.79 -11.13 8.59
N LEU A 48 -8.12 -10.60 7.56
CA LEU A 48 -8.71 -10.40 6.25
C LEU A 48 -9.25 -11.72 5.66
N ALA A 49 -8.50 -12.81 5.79
CA ALA A 49 -8.91 -14.12 5.27
C ALA A 49 -10.20 -14.61 5.95
N ASN A 50 -10.27 -14.56 7.27
CA ASN A 50 -11.44 -15.01 8.02
C ASN A 50 -12.68 -14.15 7.77
N LEU A 51 -12.51 -12.86 7.51
CA LEU A 51 -13.58 -11.99 7.04
C LEU A 51 -14.08 -12.38 5.66
N ILE A 52 -13.19 -12.64 4.70
CA ILE A 52 -13.54 -13.08 3.33
C ILE A 52 -14.28 -14.43 3.38
N LEU A 53 -13.81 -15.35 4.20
CA LEU A 53 -14.40 -16.70 4.33
C LEU A 53 -15.69 -16.73 5.17
N GLY A 54 -16.10 -15.58 5.75
CA GLY A 54 -17.28 -15.47 6.59
C GLY A 54 -17.17 -16.21 7.94
N ARG A 55 -15.94 -16.52 8.38
CA ARG A 55 -15.66 -17.17 9.67
C ARG A 55 -15.80 -16.21 10.85
N VAL A 56 -15.66 -14.91 10.57
CA VAL A 56 -15.82 -13.81 11.52
C VAL A 56 -16.78 -12.78 10.92
N GLN A 57 -17.71 -12.28 11.72
CA GLN A 57 -18.74 -11.33 11.26
C GLN A 57 -18.52 -9.90 11.76
N LYS A 58 -17.66 -9.74 12.78
CA LYS A 58 -17.35 -8.43 13.36
C LYS A 58 -15.94 -8.02 13.01
N PHE A 59 -15.78 -6.74 12.70
CA PHE A 59 -14.46 -6.15 12.54
C PHE A 59 -13.87 -5.86 13.92
N GLU A 60 -12.73 -6.47 14.19
CA GLU A 60 -11.91 -6.20 15.38
C GLU A 60 -10.49 -5.91 14.88
N PHE A 61 -10.05 -4.70 15.07
CA PHE A 61 -8.72 -4.26 14.65
C PHE A 61 -7.74 -4.28 15.81
N ILE A 62 -6.51 -4.67 15.53
CA ILE A 62 -5.42 -4.57 16.49
C ILE A 62 -5.01 -3.09 16.58
N GLU A 63 -5.08 -2.49 17.75
CA GLU A 63 -4.48 -1.17 17.98
C GLU A 63 -2.98 -1.34 18.21
N LEU A 64 -2.18 -0.86 17.25
CA LEU A 64 -0.71 -0.88 17.33
C LEU A 64 -0.17 0.32 18.12
N ASP A 65 -0.80 1.47 17.95
CA ASP A 65 -0.53 2.72 18.64
C ASP A 65 -1.79 3.60 18.53
N ARG A 66 -1.85 4.70 19.25
CA ARG A 66 -2.94 5.67 19.16
C ARG A 66 -3.15 6.12 17.72
N HIS A 67 -4.36 5.97 17.21
CA HIS A 67 -4.75 6.23 15.81
C HIS A 67 -4.14 5.26 14.77
N PHE A 68 -3.47 4.18 15.18
CA PHE A 68 -2.88 3.20 14.29
C PHE A 68 -3.51 1.83 14.51
N TYR A 69 -4.36 1.43 13.58
CA TYR A 69 -5.07 0.16 13.60
C TYR A 69 -4.52 -0.78 12.54
N PHE A 70 -4.60 -2.08 12.80
CA PHE A 70 -4.07 -3.11 11.92
C PHE A 70 -5.06 -4.27 11.76
N LEU A 71 -5.22 -4.74 10.52
CA LEU A 71 -5.93 -5.96 10.15
C LEU A 71 -4.93 -6.93 9.51
N PRO A 72 -4.60 -8.06 10.16
CA PRO A 72 -3.70 -9.08 9.61
C PRO A 72 -4.26 -9.74 8.36
N SER A 73 -3.38 -10.36 7.55
CA SER A 73 -3.81 -11.12 6.35
C SER A 73 -4.49 -12.45 6.68
N GLY A 74 -4.06 -13.14 7.75
CA GLY A 74 -4.42 -14.51 8.08
C GLY A 74 -3.48 -15.54 7.43
N GLU A 75 -2.24 -15.13 7.11
CA GLU A 75 -1.16 -16.00 6.64
C GLU A 75 -1.59 -17.01 5.55
N THR A 76 -1.67 -18.30 5.91
CA THR A 76 -2.03 -19.37 4.96
C THR A 76 -3.50 -19.31 4.54
N GLU A 77 -4.40 -18.88 5.41
CA GLU A 77 -5.84 -18.77 5.13
C GLU A 77 -6.14 -17.76 4.02
N ILE A 78 -5.28 -16.78 3.77
CA ILE A 78 -5.49 -15.81 2.69
C ILE A 78 -5.43 -16.46 1.30
N VAL A 79 -4.75 -17.60 1.16
CA VAL A 79 -4.74 -18.39 -0.08
C VAL A 79 -6.12 -18.99 -0.32
N GLU A 80 -6.71 -19.62 0.70
CA GLU A 80 -8.08 -20.17 0.65
C GLU A 80 -9.09 -19.05 0.36
N ALA A 81 -8.97 -17.94 1.06
CA ALA A 81 -9.82 -16.77 0.84
C ALA A 81 -9.73 -16.23 -0.61
N THR A 82 -8.51 -16.16 -1.18
CA THR A 82 -8.32 -15.75 -2.57
C THR A 82 -8.98 -16.71 -3.56
N GLN A 83 -8.89 -18.04 -3.31
CA GLN A 83 -9.56 -19.05 -4.13
C GLN A 83 -11.09 -18.96 -4.02
N SER A 84 -11.60 -18.68 -2.82
CA SER A 84 -13.04 -18.45 -2.60
C SER A 84 -13.55 -17.24 -3.39
N LEU A 85 -12.79 -16.15 -3.46
CA LEU A 85 -13.13 -14.98 -4.27
C LEU A 85 -13.29 -15.34 -5.76
N ALA A 86 -12.40 -16.17 -6.30
CA ALA A 86 -12.46 -16.61 -7.69
C ALA A 86 -13.76 -17.35 -8.05
N GLN A 87 -14.36 -18.04 -7.07
CA GLN A 87 -15.61 -18.80 -7.23
C GLN A 87 -16.87 -17.95 -6.97
N SER A 88 -16.72 -16.77 -6.41
CA SER A 88 -17.85 -15.88 -6.10
C SER A 88 -18.49 -15.30 -7.35
N ARG A 89 -19.83 -15.21 -7.39
CA ARG A 89 -20.56 -14.48 -8.45
C ARG A 89 -20.23 -12.98 -8.49
N GLN A 90 -19.75 -12.42 -7.38
CA GLN A 90 -19.38 -11.01 -7.23
C GLN A 90 -17.86 -10.86 -7.06
N ARG A 91 -17.10 -11.74 -7.68
CA ARG A 91 -15.66 -11.93 -7.44
C ARG A 91 -14.81 -10.66 -7.47
N GLU A 92 -15.20 -9.63 -8.20
CA GLU A 92 -14.41 -8.39 -8.31
C GLU A 92 -14.86 -7.29 -7.34
N THR A 93 -16.11 -7.33 -6.85
CA THR A 93 -16.68 -6.29 -5.97
C THR A 93 -16.92 -6.75 -4.53
N PHE A 94 -16.52 -7.98 -4.22
CA PHE A 94 -16.77 -8.60 -2.92
C PHE A 94 -16.14 -7.80 -1.77
N LEU A 95 -14.85 -7.46 -1.88
CA LEU A 95 -14.15 -6.70 -0.84
C LEU A 95 -14.71 -5.29 -0.66
N ARG A 96 -15.10 -4.63 -1.75
CA ARG A 96 -15.72 -3.31 -1.66
C ARG A 96 -16.95 -3.35 -0.74
N LYS A 97 -17.80 -4.36 -0.88
CA LYS A 97 -18.99 -4.54 -0.03
C LYS A 97 -18.63 -4.98 1.38
N LEU A 98 -17.67 -5.92 1.50
CA LEU A 98 -17.23 -6.44 2.79
C LEU A 98 -16.64 -5.31 3.66
N LEU A 99 -15.80 -4.46 3.07
CA LEU A 99 -15.06 -3.42 3.79
C LEU A 99 -15.80 -2.07 3.87
N GLU A 100 -16.99 -1.96 3.24
CA GLU A 100 -17.82 -0.75 3.29
C GLU A 100 -18.10 -0.23 4.73
N PRO A 101 -18.33 -1.10 5.73
CA PRO A 101 -18.56 -0.65 7.10
C PRO A 101 -17.35 -0.03 7.80
N ILE A 102 -16.17 -0.07 7.20
CA ILE A 102 -14.95 0.51 7.79
C ILE A 102 -15.04 2.03 7.70
N SER A 103 -15.20 2.67 8.86
CA SER A 103 -15.36 4.13 8.99
C SER A 103 -14.07 4.88 9.32
N GLN A 104 -12.93 4.21 9.35
CA GLN A 104 -11.64 4.84 9.58
C GLN A 104 -11.33 5.81 8.44
N GLY A 105 -10.78 6.98 8.79
CA GLY A 105 -10.59 8.05 7.83
C GLY A 105 -9.61 7.74 6.70
N ILE A 106 -8.61 6.85 6.93
CA ILE A 106 -7.64 6.42 5.91
C ILE A 106 -7.42 4.93 6.05
N VAL A 107 -7.50 4.22 4.91
CA VAL A 107 -7.15 2.80 4.83
C VAL A 107 -5.96 2.64 3.91
N ILE A 108 -4.92 1.96 4.38
CA ILE A 108 -3.75 1.58 3.58
C ILE A 108 -3.75 0.07 3.46
N VAL A 109 -3.62 -0.42 2.23
CA VAL A 109 -3.57 -1.87 1.96
C VAL A 109 -2.19 -2.24 1.45
N ASP A 110 -1.49 -3.10 2.19
CA ASP A 110 -0.27 -3.75 1.71
C ASP A 110 -0.62 -4.98 0.88
N THR A 111 -0.08 -5.05 -0.34
CA THR A 111 -0.50 -6.04 -1.34
C THR A 111 0.64 -6.98 -1.73
N ALA A 112 0.28 -8.21 -2.07
CA ALA A 112 1.20 -9.16 -2.70
C ALA A 112 1.74 -8.64 -4.06
N PRO A 113 2.91 -9.12 -4.51
CA PRO A 113 3.47 -8.73 -5.81
C PRO A 113 2.80 -9.43 -7.00
N SER A 114 1.75 -10.20 -6.77
CA SER A 114 1.04 -11.00 -7.77
C SER A 114 -0.32 -10.42 -8.13
N TRP A 115 -0.70 -10.62 -9.39
CA TRP A 115 -2.04 -10.29 -9.86
C TRP A 115 -2.98 -11.48 -9.62
N SER A 116 -3.83 -11.34 -8.61
CA SER A 116 -4.81 -12.36 -8.19
C SER A 116 -6.21 -11.76 -8.16
N ASP A 117 -7.23 -12.59 -7.93
CA ASP A 117 -8.59 -12.09 -7.70
C ASP A 117 -8.66 -11.19 -6.45
N LEU A 118 -7.82 -11.44 -5.46
CA LEU A 118 -7.67 -10.54 -4.31
C LEU A 118 -7.15 -9.16 -4.74
N SER A 119 -6.11 -9.09 -5.58
CA SER A 119 -5.58 -7.83 -6.09
C SER A 119 -6.60 -7.04 -6.91
N ARG A 120 -7.43 -7.74 -7.71
CA ARG A 120 -8.54 -7.11 -8.47
C ARG A 120 -9.60 -6.55 -7.54
N ASN A 121 -10.00 -7.32 -6.52
CA ASN A 121 -10.92 -6.86 -5.49
C ASN A 121 -10.40 -5.61 -4.77
N LEU A 122 -9.11 -5.59 -4.45
CA LEU A 122 -8.49 -4.42 -3.81
C LEU A 122 -8.49 -3.19 -4.73
N LEU A 123 -8.21 -3.36 -6.04
CA LEU A 123 -8.34 -2.26 -7.00
C LEU A 123 -9.77 -1.73 -7.14
N MET A 124 -10.78 -2.58 -6.94
CA MET A 124 -12.18 -2.15 -6.92
C MET A 124 -12.58 -1.43 -5.62
N TYR A 125 -11.79 -1.58 -4.56
CA TYR A 125 -12.05 -1.00 -3.24
C TYR A 125 -11.35 0.33 -3.02
N VAL A 126 -10.07 0.46 -3.44
CA VAL A 126 -9.25 1.63 -3.13
C VAL A 126 -9.53 2.81 -4.06
N ASP A 127 -9.32 4.03 -3.55
CA ASP A 127 -9.40 5.25 -4.36
C ASP A 127 -8.09 5.53 -5.10
N TYR A 128 -6.96 5.23 -4.46
CA TYR A 128 -5.63 5.57 -4.95
C TYR A 128 -4.67 4.39 -4.90
N VAL A 129 -3.80 4.33 -5.90
CA VAL A 129 -2.68 3.38 -5.95
C VAL A 129 -1.36 4.15 -5.94
N ILE A 130 -0.46 3.77 -5.05
CA ILE A 130 0.93 4.22 -5.06
C ILE A 130 1.79 3.05 -5.55
N VAL A 131 2.62 3.30 -6.55
CA VAL A 131 3.51 2.30 -7.15
C VAL A 131 4.92 2.49 -6.58
N PRO A 132 5.37 1.66 -5.61
CA PRO A 132 6.75 1.72 -5.15
C PRO A 132 7.69 1.07 -6.16
N VAL A 133 8.77 1.76 -6.48
CA VAL A 133 9.78 1.28 -7.44
C VAL A 133 11.15 1.28 -6.77
N VAL A 134 11.79 0.11 -6.79
CA VAL A 134 13.20 -0.02 -6.44
C VAL A 134 14.05 0.28 -7.67
N THR A 135 15.11 1.06 -7.52
CA THR A 135 15.98 1.46 -8.65
C THR A 135 17.01 0.38 -8.98
N ASP A 136 16.52 -0.83 -9.26
CA ASP A 136 17.29 -1.96 -9.81
C ASP A 136 16.83 -2.29 -11.23
N TYR A 137 17.51 -3.26 -11.87
CA TYR A 137 17.24 -3.64 -13.27
C TYR A 137 15.77 -4.06 -13.51
N LEU A 138 15.12 -4.69 -12.53
CA LEU A 138 13.73 -5.17 -12.65
C LEU A 138 12.70 -4.10 -12.25
N GLY A 139 13.13 -3.04 -11.55
CA GLY A 139 12.21 -2.04 -11.02
C GLY A 139 11.51 -1.23 -12.11
N TYR A 140 12.23 -0.84 -13.16
CA TYR A 140 11.64 -0.11 -14.29
C TYR A 140 10.59 -0.95 -15.05
N SER A 141 10.98 -2.17 -15.47
CA SER A 141 10.06 -3.08 -16.17
C SER A 141 8.88 -3.50 -15.29
N GLY A 142 9.10 -3.67 -13.99
CA GLY A 142 8.04 -3.95 -13.02
C GLY A 142 7.03 -2.80 -12.90
N CYS A 143 7.50 -1.55 -12.90
CA CYS A 143 6.64 -0.38 -12.91
C CYS A 143 5.75 -0.34 -14.16
N ASP A 144 6.35 -0.51 -15.34
CA ASP A 144 5.61 -0.53 -16.61
C ASP A 144 4.53 -1.63 -16.63
N GLN A 145 4.87 -2.84 -16.17
CA GLN A 145 3.91 -3.93 -16.05
C GLN A 145 2.74 -3.60 -15.12
N ILE A 146 3.01 -2.97 -13.97
CA ILE A 146 1.96 -2.55 -13.03
C ILE A 146 1.05 -1.50 -13.65
N MET A 147 1.62 -0.48 -14.30
CA MET A 147 0.86 0.59 -14.95
C MET A 147 -0.04 0.05 -16.06
N ASN A 148 0.50 -0.83 -16.89
CA ASN A 148 -0.25 -1.48 -17.97
C ASN A 148 -1.38 -2.36 -17.41
N TYR A 149 -1.12 -3.13 -16.34
CA TYR A 149 -2.14 -3.97 -15.72
C TYR A 149 -3.30 -3.14 -15.14
N ILE A 150 -3.01 -2.08 -14.39
CA ILE A 150 -4.04 -1.20 -13.81
C ILE A 150 -4.89 -0.60 -14.94
N SER A 151 -4.26 -0.05 -15.97
CA SER A 151 -4.95 0.51 -17.14
C SER A 151 -5.81 -0.52 -17.86
N GLN A 152 -5.33 -1.74 -18.03
CA GLN A 152 -6.09 -2.82 -18.65
C GLN A 152 -7.29 -3.22 -17.78
N PHE A 153 -7.09 -3.36 -16.48
CA PHE A 153 -8.17 -3.73 -15.55
C PHE A 153 -9.26 -2.65 -15.48
N GLN A 154 -8.87 -1.38 -15.45
CA GLN A 154 -9.82 -0.26 -15.50
C GLN A 154 -10.71 -0.31 -16.77
N ARG A 155 -10.13 -0.58 -17.94
CA ARG A 155 -10.89 -0.76 -19.18
C ARG A 155 -11.82 -1.98 -19.13
N GLN A 156 -11.34 -3.11 -18.60
CA GLN A 156 -12.12 -4.34 -18.49
C GLN A 156 -13.27 -4.24 -17.49
N SER A 157 -13.12 -3.43 -16.45
CA SER A 157 -14.14 -3.20 -15.43
C SER A 157 -15.29 -2.30 -15.90
N LEU A 158 -15.30 -1.86 -17.16
CA LEU A 158 -16.34 -0.98 -17.73
C LEU A 158 -16.62 0.27 -16.88
N GLY A 159 -15.57 0.86 -16.30
CA GLY A 159 -15.66 2.06 -15.47
C GLY A 159 -16.05 1.81 -14.01
N GLN A 160 -16.19 0.57 -13.59
CA GLN A 160 -16.47 0.27 -12.17
C GLN A 160 -15.23 0.42 -11.27
N CYS A 161 -14.03 0.22 -11.81
CA CYS A 161 -12.78 0.46 -11.09
C CYS A 161 -12.44 1.95 -11.13
N GLN A 162 -12.58 2.61 -9.99
CA GLN A 162 -12.32 4.05 -9.81
C GLN A 162 -10.92 4.34 -9.27
N ALA A 163 -10.11 3.31 -9.02
CA ALA A 163 -8.77 3.46 -8.48
C ALA A 163 -7.89 4.31 -9.41
N GLU A 164 -7.30 5.37 -8.89
CA GLU A 164 -6.40 6.26 -9.62
C GLU A 164 -4.95 6.00 -9.21
N VAL A 165 -4.01 5.94 -10.16
CA VAL A 165 -2.59 5.92 -9.84
C VAL A 165 -2.20 7.31 -9.34
N LEU A 166 -2.04 7.43 -8.02
CA LEU A 166 -1.67 8.69 -7.37
C LEU A 166 -0.23 9.07 -7.68
N GLY A 167 0.67 8.09 -7.76
CA GLY A 167 2.06 8.35 -8.10
C GLY A 167 3.00 7.17 -7.92
N ILE A 168 4.23 7.40 -8.39
CA ILE A 168 5.35 6.45 -8.34
C ILE A 168 6.31 6.92 -7.24
N ALA A 169 6.54 6.05 -6.25
CA ALA A 169 7.45 6.30 -5.14
C ALA A 169 8.77 5.54 -5.33
N ILE A 170 9.84 6.25 -5.61
CA ILE A 170 11.17 5.63 -5.65
C ILE A 170 11.59 5.24 -4.24
N THR A 171 11.94 3.98 -4.05
CA THR A 171 12.40 3.41 -2.80
C THR A 171 13.76 2.73 -2.97
N ARG A 172 14.53 2.62 -1.89
CA ARG A 172 15.89 2.05 -1.90
C ARG A 172 16.80 2.69 -2.97
N TYR A 173 16.66 4.00 -3.14
CA TYR A 173 17.46 4.75 -4.09
C TYR A 173 18.92 4.79 -3.64
N ASN A 174 19.81 4.38 -4.52
CA ASN A 174 21.25 4.46 -4.26
C ASN A 174 21.87 5.61 -5.07
N THR A 175 22.22 6.70 -4.39
CA THR A 175 22.77 7.91 -5.01
C THR A 175 24.13 7.69 -5.67
N ARG A 176 24.84 6.61 -5.32
CA ARG A 176 26.19 6.30 -5.80
C ARG A 176 26.23 5.51 -7.11
N THR A 177 25.09 4.98 -7.55
CA THR A 177 25.05 4.11 -8.74
C THR A 177 24.45 4.83 -9.93
N ASN A 178 25.13 4.73 -11.08
CA ASN A 178 24.62 5.24 -12.35
C ASN A 178 23.29 4.58 -12.73
N LEU A 179 23.13 3.28 -12.40
CA LEU A 179 21.90 2.54 -12.66
C LEU A 179 20.67 3.20 -11.98
N SER A 180 20.78 3.54 -10.69
CA SER A 180 19.68 4.21 -9.98
C SER A 180 19.32 5.55 -10.60
N GLN A 181 20.33 6.32 -11.02
CA GLN A 181 20.13 7.61 -11.70
C GLN A 181 19.44 7.43 -13.06
N THR A 182 19.89 6.45 -13.86
CA THR A 182 19.34 6.14 -15.18
C THR A 182 17.87 5.70 -15.06
N ILE A 183 17.56 4.80 -14.11
CA ILE A 183 16.20 4.34 -13.88
C ILE A 183 15.30 5.49 -13.44
N ARG A 184 15.74 6.32 -12.49
CA ARG A 184 14.99 7.51 -12.07
C ARG A 184 14.69 8.43 -13.24
N LYS A 185 15.69 8.69 -14.09
CA LYS A 185 15.54 9.54 -15.28
C LYS A 185 14.51 8.93 -16.25
N GLY A 186 14.61 7.64 -16.56
CA GLY A 186 13.65 6.95 -17.44
C GLY A 186 12.21 6.99 -16.90
N LEU A 187 12.01 6.78 -15.59
CA LEU A 187 10.71 6.91 -14.96
C LEU A 187 10.17 8.35 -15.05
N GLN A 188 11.04 9.36 -14.84
CA GLN A 188 10.67 10.76 -14.93
C GLN A 188 10.31 11.19 -16.36
N GLU A 189 10.97 10.62 -17.36
CA GLU A 189 10.66 10.87 -18.78
C GLU A 189 9.35 10.22 -19.21
N GLN A 190 9.06 9.03 -18.70
CA GLN A 190 7.87 8.27 -19.08
C GLN A 190 6.60 8.70 -18.32
N TRP A 191 6.72 9.04 -17.02
CA TRP A 191 5.59 9.42 -16.15
C TRP A 191 5.89 10.68 -15.32
N PRO A 192 6.16 11.82 -15.94
CA PRO A 192 6.61 13.04 -15.23
C PRO A 192 5.62 13.48 -14.16
N GLU A 193 4.31 13.41 -14.43
CA GLU A 193 3.25 13.86 -13.52
C GLU A 193 2.99 12.90 -12.35
N LEU A 194 3.43 11.64 -12.48
CA LEU A 194 3.20 10.63 -11.46
C LEU A 194 4.38 10.51 -10.48
N MET A 195 5.54 11.02 -10.81
CA MET A 195 6.70 10.91 -9.91
C MET A 195 6.47 11.70 -8.63
N PHE A 196 6.74 11.07 -7.48
CA PHE A 196 6.93 11.81 -6.24
C PHE A 196 8.32 12.44 -6.22
N SER A 197 8.40 13.68 -5.78
CA SER A 197 9.67 14.43 -5.66
C SER A 197 10.54 13.87 -4.53
N ASN A 198 9.89 13.48 -3.43
CA ASN A 198 10.55 12.88 -2.28
C ASN A 198 10.75 11.38 -2.50
N LEU A 199 12.00 10.94 -2.48
CA LEU A 199 12.37 9.54 -2.65
C LEU A 199 12.93 8.96 -1.34
N ILE A 200 12.88 7.64 -1.23
CA ILE A 200 13.43 6.91 -0.08
C ILE A 200 14.77 6.29 -0.48
N GLU A 201 15.85 6.85 0.06
CA GLU A 201 17.19 6.28 -0.14
C GLU A 201 17.39 5.01 0.70
N GLU A 202 18.32 4.19 0.26
CA GLU A 202 18.73 3.03 1.04
C GLU A 202 19.48 3.47 2.30
N THR A 203 18.98 3.09 3.45
CA THR A 203 19.61 3.38 4.75
C THR A 203 19.53 2.17 5.67
N VAL A 204 20.54 2.04 6.52
CA VAL A 204 20.60 0.97 7.53
C VAL A 204 19.38 1.01 8.45
N SER A 205 18.93 2.19 8.85
CA SER A 205 17.77 2.32 9.75
C SER A 205 16.47 1.75 9.16
N ILE A 206 16.25 1.87 7.84
CA ILE A 206 15.06 1.28 7.18
C ILE A 206 15.15 -0.24 7.13
N GLN A 207 16.36 -0.79 7.02
CA GLN A 207 16.57 -2.24 7.00
C GLN A 207 16.46 -2.84 8.41
N GLU A 208 16.95 -2.13 9.43
CA GLU A 208 16.98 -2.61 10.82
C GLU A 208 15.62 -2.48 11.53
N ALA A 209 14.86 -1.39 11.31
CA ALA A 209 13.62 -1.15 12.03
C ALA A 209 12.65 -2.36 12.04
N PRO A 210 12.39 -3.07 10.92
CA PRO A 210 11.57 -4.27 10.91
C PRO A 210 12.14 -5.42 11.77
N ALA A 211 13.46 -5.56 11.84
CA ALA A 211 14.11 -6.60 12.66
C ALA A 211 13.95 -6.33 14.17
N PHE A 212 13.68 -5.09 14.54
CA PHE A 212 13.34 -4.69 15.91
C PHE A 212 11.82 -4.60 16.13
N HIS A 213 10.99 -5.13 15.21
CA HIS A 213 9.52 -5.08 15.30
C HIS A 213 8.95 -3.66 15.41
N GLN A 214 9.59 -2.70 14.73
CA GLN A 214 9.26 -1.29 14.79
C GLN A 214 9.05 -0.69 13.40
N ASN A 215 8.19 0.32 13.32
CA ASN A 215 8.21 1.24 12.19
C ASN A 215 9.38 2.23 12.35
N ILE A 216 9.71 2.95 11.27
CA ILE A 216 10.88 3.85 11.26
C ILE A 216 10.78 5.02 12.25
N PHE A 217 9.55 5.41 12.63
CA PHE A 217 9.33 6.55 13.55
C PHE A 217 9.46 6.15 15.02
N ASP A 218 9.35 4.85 15.33
CA ASP A 218 9.59 4.32 16.68
C ASP A 218 11.03 3.85 16.83
N TYR A 219 11.63 3.36 15.75
CA TYR A 219 13.03 2.97 15.71
C TYR A 219 13.93 4.17 16.02
N ARG A 220 14.78 4.03 17.04
CA ARG A 220 15.66 5.10 17.54
C ARG A 220 14.90 6.42 17.78
N SER A 221 13.67 6.34 18.30
CA SER A 221 12.78 7.48 18.56
C SER A 221 12.55 8.36 17.32
N GLY A 222 12.56 7.78 16.12
CA GLY A 222 12.34 8.49 14.85
C GLY A 222 13.45 9.46 14.44
N ARG A 223 14.58 9.49 15.13
CA ARG A 223 15.70 10.40 14.82
C ARG A 223 16.66 9.81 13.81
N THR A 224 16.10 9.37 12.66
CA THR A 224 16.86 8.73 11.60
C THR A 224 16.62 9.41 10.26
N ARG A 225 17.59 9.30 9.33
CA ARG A 225 17.42 9.79 7.96
C ARG A 225 16.21 9.14 7.28
N GLY A 226 15.98 7.84 7.54
CA GLY A 226 14.81 7.11 7.03
C GLY A 226 13.49 7.75 7.47
N ALA A 227 13.37 8.12 8.75
CA ALA A 227 12.17 8.76 9.28
C ALA A 227 11.90 10.13 8.62
N TYR A 228 12.92 10.94 8.40
CA TYR A 228 12.76 12.22 7.70
C TYR A 228 12.32 12.05 6.24
N MET A 229 12.87 11.07 5.52
CA MET A 229 12.46 10.79 4.14
C MET A 229 11.01 10.31 4.06
N TYR A 230 10.59 9.40 4.94
CA TYR A 230 9.19 8.96 5.00
C TYR A 230 8.23 10.07 5.44
N ASP A 231 8.64 10.98 6.33
CA ASP A 231 7.85 12.15 6.70
C ASP A 231 7.61 13.07 5.49
N ALA A 232 8.67 13.36 4.73
CA ALA A 232 8.59 14.21 3.54
C ALA A 232 7.72 13.57 2.45
N LEU A 233 7.91 12.28 2.15
CA LEU A 233 7.10 11.56 1.18
C LEU A 233 5.64 11.48 1.61
N CYS A 234 5.35 11.20 2.88
CA CYS A 234 3.98 11.15 3.39
C CYS A 234 3.28 12.50 3.25
N LYS A 235 3.95 13.60 3.57
CA LYS A 235 3.40 14.97 3.39
C LYS A 235 3.08 15.25 1.92
N GLU A 236 3.94 14.84 0.99
CA GLU A 236 3.71 15.00 -0.45
C GLU A 236 2.51 14.16 -0.91
N ILE A 237 2.42 12.90 -0.49
CA ILE A 237 1.28 12.00 -0.78
C ILE A 237 -0.02 12.63 -0.29
N MET A 238 -0.09 13.05 0.98
CA MET A 238 -1.29 13.65 1.56
C MET A 238 -1.69 14.95 0.87
N LYS A 239 -0.73 15.77 0.46
CA LYS A 239 -0.99 16.98 -0.33
C LYS A 239 -1.58 16.63 -1.70
N ARG A 240 -1.05 15.62 -2.39
CA ARG A 240 -1.54 15.17 -3.71
C ARG A 240 -2.96 14.60 -3.61
N ILE A 241 -3.25 13.80 -2.57
CA ILE A 241 -4.62 13.32 -2.28
C ILE A 241 -5.56 14.51 -2.10
N ALA A 242 -5.22 15.46 -1.21
CA ALA A 242 -6.08 16.63 -0.95
C ALA A 242 -6.35 17.46 -2.22
N GLN A 243 -5.39 17.57 -3.11
CA GLN A 243 -5.55 18.24 -4.40
C GLN A 243 -6.51 17.46 -5.31
N ARG A 244 -6.34 16.14 -5.45
CA ARG A 244 -7.25 15.28 -6.25
C ARG A 244 -8.68 15.31 -5.73
N GLU A 245 -8.86 15.24 -4.42
CA GLU A 245 -10.18 15.35 -3.81
C GLU A 245 -10.85 16.71 -4.07
N LYS A 246 -10.08 17.79 -4.05
CA LYS A 246 -10.58 19.11 -4.41
C LYS A 246 -11.02 19.18 -5.88
N GLU A 247 -10.22 18.61 -6.79
CA GLU A 247 -10.53 18.53 -8.22
C GLU A 247 -11.79 17.71 -8.48
N ARG A 248 -11.94 16.54 -7.83
CA ARG A 248 -13.15 15.70 -7.91
C ARG A 248 -14.40 16.45 -7.47
N ARG A 249 -14.35 17.18 -6.36
CA ARG A 249 -15.48 18.00 -5.87
C ARG A 249 -15.83 19.14 -6.83
N SER A 250 -14.86 19.80 -7.42
CA SER A 250 -15.08 20.92 -8.35
C SER A 250 -15.72 20.47 -9.68
N HIS A 251 -15.51 19.20 -10.09
CA HIS A 251 -16.10 18.63 -11.31
C HIS A 251 -17.43 17.89 -11.09
N GLY A 252 -18.04 18.02 -9.89
CA GLY A 252 -19.35 17.42 -9.58
C GLY A 252 -19.33 15.89 -9.42
N GLN A 253 -18.16 15.28 -9.25
CA GLN A 253 -18.00 13.86 -8.98
C GLN A 253 -17.98 13.59 -7.47
N VAL A 254 -19.00 14.07 -6.78
CA VAL A 254 -19.25 13.68 -5.39
C VAL A 254 -20.27 12.57 -5.42
N ALA A 255 -19.85 11.38 -5.01
CA ALA A 255 -20.74 10.27 -4.74
C ALA A 255 -21.59 10.53 -3.48
#